data_28e8d1bfb015ad34990eab157ff26a57
#
_entry.id   28e8d1bfb015ad34990eab157ff26a57
#
_cell.length_a   1.000
_cell.length_b   1.000
_cell.length_c   1.000
_cell.angle_alpha   90.00
_cell.angle_beta   90.00
_cell.angle_gamma   90.00
#
_symmetry.space_group_name_H-M   'P 1'
#
loop_
_entity.id
_entity.type
_entity.pdbx_description
1 polymer ?
#
loop_
_entity_poly.entity_id
_entity_poly.type
_entity_poly.pdbx_seq_one_letter_code
_entity_poly.pdbx_strand_id
1 'polypeptide(L)'
;MVQQQTMLNVADNTGAKKIMVIRVLGGSRRRFGKIGDIVVASVKEAIPNGNVKKGEVVKAVIVRTRKELKRADGSYIKFDDNAAVILNTALEVRGTRIFGPVARELRAKNFMKIVSLAPEVL
;
A
#
# COMPACT_ATOMS: atom_id res chain seq x y z
N MET A 1 -11.21 -3.69 0.06
CA MET A 1 -10.64 -4.17 -1.22
C MET A 1 -10.42 -3.00 -2.15
N VAL A 2 -9.41 -3.11 -2.98
CA VAL A 2 -8.93 -2.04 -3.85
C VAL A 2 -9.04 -2.49 -5.30
N GLN A 3 -9.51 -1.62 -6.16
CA GLN A 3 -9.65 -1.92 -7.58
C GLN A 3 -9.09 -0.77 -8.42
N GLN A 4 -9.14 -0.93 -9.74
CA GLN A 4 -8.74 0.11 -10.66
C GLN A 4 -9.49 1.42 -10.35
N GLN A 5 -8.77 2.55 -10.40
CA GLN A 5 -9.24 3.89 -10.07
C GLN A 5 -9.52 4.17 -8.59
N THR A 6 -9.25 3.22 -7.70
CA THR A 6 -9.34 3.50 -6.25
C THR A 6 -8.22 4.46 -5.85
N MET A 7 -8.57 5.47 -5.05
CA MET A 7 -7.58 6.39 -4.46
C MET A 7 -7.05 5.80 -3.15
N LEU A 8 -5.74 5.79 -3.00
CA LEU A 8 -5.08 5.30 -1.80
C LEU A 8 -4.28 6.43 -1.14
N ASN A 9 -4.33 6.48 0.17
CA ASN A 9 -3.40 7.31 0.93
C ASN A 9 -2.02 6.64 0.94
N VAL A 10 -0.97 7.45 0.96
CA VAL A 10 0.40 6.94 1.03
C VAL A 10 0.85 6.99 2.48
N ALA A 11 1.27 5.86 3.01
CA ALA A 11 1.61 5.69 4.43
C ALA A 11 3.11 5.76 4.70
N ASP A 12 3.89 6.37 3.80
CA ASP A 12 5.33 6.51 3.97
C ASP A 12 5.79 7.95 3.76
N ASN A 13 7.10 8.17 3.95
CA ASN A 13 7.70 9.50 3.86
C ASN A 13 8.38 9.77 2.52
N THR A 14 7.95 9.13 1.44
CA THR A 14 8.50 9.37 0.10
C THR A 14 8.12 10.72 -0.49
N GLY A 15 7.10 11.37 0.08
CA GLY A 15 6.60 12.64 -0.43
C GLY A 15 5.29 12.52 -1.19
N ALA A 16 4.93 11.35 -1.68
CA ALA A 16 3.62 11.14 -2.27
C ALA A 16 2.56 11.13 -1.17
N LYS A 17 1.41 11.73 -1.42
CA LYS A 17 0.29 11.79 -0.47
C LYS A 17 -0.87 10.91 -0.89
N LYS A 18 -1.21 10.92 -2.18
CA LYS A 18 -2.29 10.12 -2.73
C LYS A 18 -1.89 9.53 -4.05
N ILE A 19 -2.28 8.29 -4.25
CA ILE A 19 -2.07 7.57 -5.50
C ILE A 19 -3.39 6.97 -5.97
N MET A 20 -3.53 6.77 -7.28
CA MET A 20 -4.70 6.14 -7.88
C MET A 20 -4.27 4.84 -8.53
N VAL A 21 -4.97 3.76 -8.20
CA VAL A 21 -4.66 2.44 -8.73
C VAL A 21 -4.95 2.40 -10.23
N ILE A 22 -3.94 2.00 -11.01
CA ILE A 22 -4.08 1.75 -12.45
C ILE A 22 -4.39 0.28 -12.67
N ARG A 23 -3.67 -0.62 -11.99
CA ARG A 23 -3.82 -2.05 -12.16
C ARG A 23 -3.39 -2.80 -10.90
N VAL A 24 -4.06 -3.91 -10.62
CA VAL A 24 -3.66 -4.82 -9.55
C VAL A 24 -2.84 -5.94 -10.19
N LEU A 25 -1.62 -6.15 -9.69
CA LEU A 25 -0.73 -7.20 -10.19
C LEU A 25 -1.11 -8.56 -9.61
N GLY A 26 -0.74 -9.64 -10.30
CA GLY A 26 -0.94 -10.99 -9.82
C GLY A 26 -1.83 -11.87 -10.70
N GLY A 27 -2.04 -11.49 -11.96
CA GLY A 27 -2.79 -12.30 -12.91
C GLY A 27 -3.56 -11.45 -13.90
N SER A 28 -3.82 -11.96 -15.10
CA SER A 28 -4.42 -11.20 -16.20
C SER A 28 -5.86 -10.78 -15.95
N ARG A 29 -6.56 -11.42 -14.99
CA ARG A 29 -7.97 -11.13 -14.68
C ARG A 29 -8.17 -10.61 -13.27
N ARG A 30 -7.11 -10.20 -12.62
CA ARG A 30 -7.22 -9.75 -11.24
C ARG A 30 -7.88 -8.38 -11.18
N ARG A 31 -9.03 -8.30 -10.52
CA ARG A 31 -9.83 -7.08 -10.41
C ARG A 31 -9.64 -6.34 -9.09
N PHE A 32 -9.40 -7.09 -8.01
CA PHE A 32 -9.36 -6.52 -6.68
C PHE A 32 -8.04 -6.84 -5.99
N GLY A 33 -7.51 -5.85 -5.28
CA GLY A 33 -6.36 -6.01 -4.42
C GLY A 33 -6.78 -5.98 -2.95
N LYS A 34 -6.05 -6.71 -2.13
CA LYS A 34 -6.22 -6.74 -0.68
C LYS A 34 -4.88 -6.49 -0.03
N ILE A 35 -4.85 -6.45 1.30
CA ILE A 35 -3.62 -6.22 2.05
C ILE A 35 -2.53 -7.19 1.62
N GLY A 36 -1.35 -6.66 1.32
CA GLY A 36 -0.21 -7.43 0.83
C GLY A 36 -0.11 -7.57 -0.67
N ASP A 37 -1.12 -7.13 -1.41
CA ASP A 37 -1.08 -7.16 -2.87
C ASP A 37 -0.35 -5.94 -3.42
N ILE A 38 0.32 -6.12 -4.56
CA ILE A 38 1.06 -5.06 -5.23
C ILE A 38 0.19 -4.48 -6.34
N VAL A 39 0.17 -3.16 -6.41
CA VAL A 39 -0.57 -2.42 -7.44
C VAL A 39 0.37 -1.50 -8.21
N VAL A 40 0.01 -1.19 -9.45
CA VAL A 40 0.61 -0.10 -10.22
C VAL A 40 -0.31 1.09 -10.06
N ALA A 41 0.25 2.24 -9.71
CA ALA A 41 -0.53 3.42 -9.40
C ALA A 41 0.13 4.68 -9.96
N SER A 42 -0.70 5.70 -10.19
CA SER A 42 -0.27 7.03 -10.60
C SER A 42 -0.32 7.96 -9.40
N VAL A 43 0.74 8.73 -9.17
CA VAL A 43 0.80 9.69 -8.07
C VAL A 43 -0.07 10.89 -8.43
N LYS A 44 -1.11 11.13 -7.64
CA LYS A 44 -2.06 12.23 -7.86
C LYS A 44 -1.79 13.44 -7.00
N GLU A 45 -1.16 13.26 -5.86
CA GLU A 45 -0.83 14.34 -4.94
C GLU A 45 0.49 14.04 -4.26
N ALA A 46 1.41 15.00 -4.29
CA ALA A 46 2.75 14.86 -3.70
C ALA A 46 3.26 16.23 -3.25
N ILE A 47 4.20 16.22 -2.27
CA ILE A 47 4.88 17.44 -1.86
C ILE A 47 5.88 17.87 -2.95
N PRO A 48 6.12 19.18 -3.14
CA PRO A 48 6.93 19.67 -4.27
C PRO A 48 8.36 19.17 -4.31
N ASN A 49 8.99 18.94 -3.16
CA ASN A 49 10.40 18.57 -3.06
C ASN A 49 10.61 17.12 -2.59
N GLY A 50 9.61 16.26 -2.74
CA GLY A 50 9.72 14.86 -2.35
C GLY A 50 10.44 14.00 -3.37
N ASN A 51 10.79 12.79 -2.97
CA ASN A 51 11.43 11.79 -3.83
C ASN A 51 10.50 11.28 -4.93
N VAL A 52 9.21 11.36 -4.70
CA VAL A 52 8.18 10.92 -5.65
C VAL A 52 7.40 12.15 -6.10
N LYS A 53 7.24 12.31 -7.41
CA LYS A 53 6.62 13.50 -7.98
C LYS A 53 5.22 13.19 -8.50
N LYS A 54 4.36 14.21 -8.52
CA LYS A 54 3.02 14.12 -9.09
C LYS A 54 3.11 13.67 -10.56
N GLY A 55 2.26 12.73 -10.93
CA GLY A 55 2.21 12.19 -12.28
C GLY A 55 3.10 10.96 -12.49
N GLU A 56 3.98 10.65 -11.56
CA GLU A 56 4.85 9.48 -11.64
C GLU A 56 4.02 8.20 -11.52
N VAL A 57 4.39 7.17 -12.29
CA VAL A 57 3.80 5.84 -12.17
C VAL A 57 4.70 4.99 -11.29
N VAL A 58 4.13 4.44 -10.23
CA VAL A 58 4.88 3.69 -9.22
C VAL A 58 4.21 2.37 -8.91
N LYS A 59 4.98 1.45 -8.32
CA LYS A 59 4.43 0.23 -7.69
C LYS A 59 4.26 0.50 -6.21
N ALA A 60 3.20 -0.07 -5.64
CA ALA A 60 2.91 0.09 -4.22
C ALA A 60 2.30 -1.19 -3.68
N VAL A 61 2.48 -1.42 -2.38
CA VAL A 61 1.85 -2.53 -1.67
C VAL A 61 0.76 -1.99 -0.76
N ILE A 62 -0.40 -2.63 -0.78
CA ILE A 62 -1.54 -2.23 0.06
C ILE A 62 -1.26 -2.67 1.49
N VAL A 63 -1.29 -1.73 2.43
CA VAL A 63 -1.01 -2.00 3.86
C VAL A 63 -2.25 -1.88 4.74
N ARG A 64 -3.27 -1.14 4.31
CA ARG A 64 -4.54 -0.97 5.02
C ARG A 64 -5.70 -0.96 4.03
N THR A 65 -6.84 -1.52 4.43
CA THR A 65 -8.08 -1.41 3.65
C THR A 65 -9.24 -1.09 4.57
N ARG A 66 -10.21 -0.33 4.06
CA ARG A 66 -11.45 -0.04 4.79
C ARG A 66 -12.35 -1.26 4.88
N LYS A 67 -12.32 -2.10 3.86
CA LYS A 67 -13.09 -3.35 3.88
C LYS A 67 -12.38 -4.35 4.78
N GLU A 68 -13.16 -5.07 5.58
CA GLU A 68 -12.60 -6.07 6.50
C GLU A 68 -11.90 -7.20 5.75
N LEU A 69 -10.78 -7.65 6.32
CA LEU A 69 -10.03 -8.81 5.88
C LEU A 69 -10.28 -9.94 6.87
N LYS A 70 -10.76 -11.07 6.38
CA LYS A 70 -10.92 -12.27 7.21
C LYS A 70 -9.57 -12.92 7.43
N ARG A 71 -9.21 -13.17 8.68
CA ARG A 71 -7.97 -13.82 9.07
C ARG A 71 -8.16 -15.33 9.20
N ALA A 72 -7.02 -16.05 9.18
CA ALA A 72 -7.01 -17.50 9.28
C ALA A 72 -7.64 -18.01 10.59
N ASP A 73 -7.57 -17.23 11.65
CA ASP A 73 -8.15 -17.59 12.95
C ASP A 73 -9.65 -17.27 13.08
N GLY A 74 -10.28 -16.80 12.02
CA GLY A 74 -11.70 -16.45 12.00
C GLY A 74 -12.01 -15.02 12.39
N SER A 75 -11.04 -14.25 12.86
CA SER A 75 -11.24 -12.85 13.20
C SER A 75 -11.19 -11.98 11.92
N TYR A 76 -11.63 -10.72 12.07
CA TYR A 76 -11.61 -9.74 10.98
C TYR A 76 -10.81 -8.52 11.42
N ILE A 77 -10.15 -7.88 10.45
CA ILE A 77 -9.50 -6.60 10.67
C ILE A 77 -9.94 -5.63 9.58
N LYS A 78 -10.20 -4.38 9.97
CA LYS A 78 -10.46 -3.29 9.04
C LYS A 78 -9.84 -2.02 9.58
N PHE A 79 -9.56 -1.10 8.66
CA PHE A 79 -8.94 0.18 8.99
C PHE A 79 -9.86 1.32 8.56
N ASP A 80 -9.53 2.55 8.96
CA ASP A 80 -10.33 3.73 8.64
C ASP A 80 -10.11 4.21 7.20
N ASP A 81 -9.03 3.79 6.55
CA ASP A 81 -8.70 4.23 5.20
C ASP A 81 -8.08 3.09 4.38
N ASN A 82 -7.95 3.34 3.08
CA ASN A 82 -7.15 2.50 2.19
C ASN A 82 -5.79 3.17 2.04
N ALA A 83 -4.72 2.46 2.34
CA ALA A 83 -3.37 3.02 2.30
C ALA A 83 -2.37 2.04 1.70
N ALA A 84 -1.33 2.60 1.11
CA ALA A 84 -0.28 1.84 0.46
C ALA A 84 1.08 2.45 0.77
N VAL A 85 2.13 1.66 0.56
CA VAL A 85 3.53 2.06 0.70
C VAL A 85 4.19 1.95 -0.66
N ILE A 86 4.91 2.99 -1.07
CA ILE A 86 5.57 3.05 -2.38
C ILE A 86 6.76 2.10 -2.41
N LEU A 87 6.88 1.36 -3.50
CA LEU A 87 7.99 0.43 -3.74
C LEU A 87 8.86 0.92 -4.90
N ASN A 88 10.12 0.49 -4.91
CA ASN A 88 11.01 0.72 -6.05
C ASN A 88 10.84 -0.41 -7.08
N THR A 89 11.65 -0.38 -8.15
CA THR A 89 11.58 -1.39 -9.22
C THR A 89 11.95 -2.79 -8.73
N ALA A 90 12.72 -2.90 -7.66
CA ALA A 90 13.09 -4.18 -7.04
C ALA A 90 12.05 -4.66 -6.02
N LEU A 91 10.91 -3.98 -5.93
CA LEU A 91 9.82 -4.26 -4.98
C LEU A 91 10.24 -4.10 -3.52
N GLU A 92 11.18 -3.20 -3.27
CA GLU A 92 11.62 -2.83 -1.93
C GLU A 92 11.03 -1.48 -1.54
N VAL A 93 10.88 -1.24 -0.25
CA VAL A 93 10.32 0.00 0.28
C VAL A 93 11.22 1.18 -0.07
N ARG A 94 10.67 2.22 -0.70
CA ARG A 94 11.42 3.43 -1.07
C ARG A 94 11.63 4.37 0.11
N GLY A 95 10.65 4.44 1.01
CA GLY A 95 10.71 5.33 2.16
C GLY A 95 11.50 4.73 3.32
N THR A 96 11.76 5.55 4.32
CA THR A 96 12.46 5.15 5.55
C THR A 96 11.55 5.11 6.76
N ARG A 97 10.32 5.63 6.65
CA ARG A 97 9.34 5.65 7.75
C ARG A 97 7.98 5.24 7.24
N ILE A 98 7.21 4.59 8.11
CA ILE A 98 5.82 4.20 7.85
C ILE A 98 4.93 4.96 8.84
N PHE A 99 3.82 5.49 8.37
CA PHE A 99 2.86 6.23 9.19
C PHE A 99 1.59 5.39 9.41
N GLY A 100 1.16 5.33 10.66
CA GLY A 100 -0.04 4.63 11.06
C GLY A 100 0.13 3.11 11.13
N PRO A 101 -0.95 2.40 11.48
CA PRO A 101 -0.90 0.96 11.64
C PRO A 101 -0.82 0.24 10.30
N VAL A 102 -0.26 -0.96 10.31
CA VAL A 102 -0.27 -1.88 9.17
C VAL A 102 -0.76 -3.25 9.64
N ALA A 103 -1.27 -4.04 8.71
CA ALA A 103 -1.73 -5.39 9.04
C ALA A 103 -0.55 -6.35 9.11
N ARG A 104 -0.59 -7.28 10.07
CA ARG A 104 0.49 -8.28 10.25
C ARG A 104 0.59 -9.27 9.09
N GLU A 105 -0.43 -9.38 8.25
CA GLU A 105 -0.42 -10.23 7.06
C GLU A 105 0.70 -9.87 6.07
N LEU A 106 1.25 -8.66 6.14
CA LEU A 106 2.39 -8.26 5.31
C LEU A 106 3.63 -9.11 5.57
N ARG A 107 3.78 -9.66 6.78
CA ARG A 107 4.89 -10.55 7.12
C ARG A 107 4.88 -11.81 6.26
N ALA A 108 3.69 -12.40 6.05
CA ALA A 108 3.54 -13.60 5.22
C ALA A 108 3.74 -13.33 3.73
N LYS A 109 3.65 -12.05 3.31
CA LYS A 109 3.83 -11.62 1.92
C LYS A 109 5.25 -11.10 1.64
N ASN A 110 6.21 -11.36 2.52
CA ASN A 110 7.62 -10.95 2.39
C ASN A 110 7.87 -9.45 2.52
N PHE A 111 7.00 -8.73 3.22
CA PHE A 111 7.19 -7.29 3.48
C PHE A 111 7.61 -7.05 4.92
N MET A 112 8.64 -7.77 5.38
CA MET A 112 9.16 -7.68 6.74
C MET A 112 9.66 -6.27 7.09
N LYS A 113 10.25 -5.58 6.12
CA LYS A 113 10.76 -4.23 6.36
C LYS A 113 9.63 -3.25 6.70
N ILE A 114 8.47 -3.39 6.06
CA ILE A 114 7.30 -2.57 6.38
C ILE A 114 6.86 -2.85 7.81
N VAL A 115 6.78 -4.12 8.18
CA VAL A 115 6.38 -4.52 9.53
C VAL A 115 7.35 -3.97 10.58
N SER A 116 8.65 -3.99 10.29
CA SER A 116 9.66 -3.49 11.22
C SER A 116 9.67 -1.97 11.36
N LEU A 117 9.30 -1.25 10.30
CA LEU A 117 9.25 0.23 10.29
C LEU A 117 7.93 0.79 10.82
N ALA A 118 6.87 0.00 10.82
CA ALA A 118 5.55 0.48 11.21
C ALA A 118 5.47 0.76 12.71
N PRO A 119 4.82 1.87 13.12
CA PRO A 119 4.66 2.19 14.54
C PRO A 119 3.72 1.24 15.26
N GLU A 120 2.82 0.60 14.52
CA GLU A 120 1.84 -0.33 15.09
C GLU A 120 1.52 -1.41 14.07
N VAL A 121 1.53 -2.67 14.49
CA VAL A 121 1.20 -3.81 13.64
C VAL A 121 -0.01 -4.51 14.23
N LEU A 122 -1.10 -4.53 13.50
CA LEU A 122 -2.36 -5.10 13.91
C LEU A 122 -2.67 -6.36 13.08
#